data_f881c9037017cf01fe1454119b74a3c7
#
_entry.id   f881c9037017cf01fe1454119b74a3c7
#
_cell.length_a   1.000
_cell.length_b   1.000
_cell.length_c   1.000
_cell.angle_alpha   90.00
_cell.angle_beta   90.00
_cell.angle_gamma   90.00
#
_symmetry.space_group_name_H-M   'P 1'
#
loop_
_entity.id
_entity.type
_entity.pdbx_description
1 polymer ?
#
loop_
_entity_poly.entity_id
_entity_poly.type
_entity_poly.pdbx_seq_one_letter_code
_entity_poly.pdbx_strand_id
1 'polypeptide(L)'
;MPSNQSINQSINQSIDKIVGFARTCRKPGEVFDFLTRHAVPFSSIGGMTNQNILLDLPGGKFVLRLPHSARAALIDRGHEAFNNDVAYRAGLNVETPVLDVRSGVKLTRYLENAAPLNQTQLQDGRCLRLIAGNLRRLHGGNFAFRNTFNAFDAFRRYFSLLQDKDLFLKADARMDRLADAFWRLEGVCRKLPLRPCHNDLVPENMLLQGEGLFFIDWEYSGMNDPLFDLAAVIEEGRMPSEAADCLLEAYFAGGASDGISARDAAARLTIHRFCQNVLWFLWTKVKEEQGEDFGGYAARRLAAAFELSAVLP
;
A
#
# COMPACT_ATOMS: atom_id res chain seq x y z
N MET A 1 15.35 16.05 -37.12
CA MET A 1 14.91 15.67 -35.77
C MET A 1 14.99 14.16 -35.70
N PRO A 2 15.49 13.57 -34.60
CA PRO A 2 15.52 12.13 -34.46
C PRO A 2 14.09 11.57 -34.50
N SER A 3 13.93 10.40 -35.12
CA SER A 3 12.61 9.76 -35.21
C SER A 3 12.13 9.30 -33.82
N ASN A 4 10.82 9.19 -33.63
CA ASN A 4 10.25 8.67 -32.37
C ASN A 4 10.84 7.29 -31.99
N GLN A 5 11.20 6.48 -32.96
CA GLN A 5 11.89 5.19 -32.74
C GLN A 5 13.29 5.36 -32.14
N SER A 6 14.10 6.32 -32.60
CA SER A 6 15.44 6.55 -32.10
C SER A 6 15.42 7.14 -30.66
N ILE A 7 14.42 7.98 -30.35
CA ILE A 7 14.22 8.53 -29.01
C ILE A 7 13.84 7.39 -28.05
N ASN A 8 12.86 6.56 -28.38
CA ASN A 8 12.45 5.43 -27.55
C ASN A 8 13.59 4.42 -27.30
N GLN A 9 14.44 4.19 -28.31
CA GLN A 9 15.59 3.32 -28.20
C GLN A 9 16.65 3.89 -27.24
N SER A 10 16.90 5.19 -27.28
CA SER A 10 17.81 5.89 -26.36
C SER A 10 17.29 5.86 -24.91
N ILE A 11 15.98 6.04 -24.71
CA ILE A 11 15.33 5.96 -23.39
C ILE A 11 15.51 4.57 -22.79
N ASN A 12 15.17 3.54 -23.55
CA ASN A 12 15.29 2.15 -23.10
C ASN A 12 16.73 1.80 -22.74
N GLN A 13 17.73 2.23 -23.52
CA GLN A 13 19.13 2.03 -23.20
C GLN A 13 19.56 2.71 -21.90
N SER A 14 19.06 3.92 -21.62
CA SER A 14 19.35 4.63 -20.37
C SER A 14 18.70 3.93 -19.17
N ILE A 15 17.45 3.51 -19.30
CA ILE A 15 16.72 2.72 -18.29
C ILE A 15 17.47 1.42 -17.99
N ASP A 16 17.84 0.66 -19.01
CA ASP A 16 18.53 -0.62 -18.86
C ASP A 16 19.88 -0.48 -18.14
N LYS A 17 20.65 0.56 -18.43
CA LYS A 17 21.91 0.85 -17.74
C LYS A 17 21.71 1.17 -16.27
N ILE A 18 20.76 2.07 -15.95
CA ILE A 18 20.49 2.51 -14.57
C ILE A 18 19.93 1.34 -13.75
N VAL A 19 18.92 0.64 -14.28
CA VAL A 19 18.29 -0.49 -13.60
C VAL A 19 19.28 -1.66 -13.48
N GLY A 20 20.06 -1.94 -14.53
CA GLY A 20 21.10 -2.97 -14.53
C GLY A 20 22.12 -2.71 -13.42
N PHE A 21 22.58 -1.48 -13.25
CA PHE A 21 23.48 -1.12 -12.17
C PHE A 21 22.79 -1.21 -10.79
N ALA A 22 21.59 -0.65 -10.64
CA ALA A 22 20.84 -0.65 -9.39
C ALA A 22 20.56 -2.07 -8.85
N ARG A 23 20.36 -3.06 -9.73
CA ARG A 23 20.19 -4.48 -9.37
C ARG A 23 21.41 -5.09 -8.68
N THR A 24 22.60 -4.57 -8.93
CA THR A 24 23.87 -5.09 -8.39
C THR A 24 24.35 -4.35 -7.15
N CYS A 25 23.77 -3.19 -6.86
CA CYS A 25 24.16 -2.35 -5.75
C CYS A 25 23.70 -2.93 -4.41
N ARG A 26 24.59 -2.81 -3.40
CA ARG A 26 24.28 -3.21 -2.02
C ARG A 26 23.85 -2.03 -1.16
N LYS A 27 24.22 -0.82 -1.56
CA LYS A 27 23.93 0.42 -0.83
C LYS A 27 23.41 1.47 -1.80
N PRO A 28 22.39 2.24 -1.41
CA PRO A 28 21.84 3.31 -2.23
C PRO A 28 22.88 4.35 -2.69
N GLY A 29 23.90 4.65 -1.86
CA GLY A 29 24.98 5.58 -2.22
C GLY A 29 25.72 5.20 -3.51
N GLU A 30 25.89 3.90 -3.78
CA GLU A 30 26.51 3.43 -5.02
C GLU A 30 25.71 3.84 -6.26
N VAL A 31 24.37 3.88 -6.14
CA VAL A 31 23.48 4.34 -7.21
C VAL A 31 23.60 5.84 -7.42
N PHE A 32 23.70 6.64 -6.36
CA PHE A 32 23.93 8.08 -6.46
C PHE A 32 25.27 8.39 -7.16
N ASP A 33 26.35 7.68 -6.79
CA ASP A 33 27.66 7.83 -7.41
C ASP A 33 27.62 7.45 -8.90
N PHE A 34 26.87 6.40 -9.24
CA PHE A 34 26.66 6.00 -10.63
C PHE A 34 25.94 7.09 -11.43
N LEU A 35 24.80 7.59 -10.92
CA LEU A 35 24.00 8.63 -11.58
C LEU A 35 24.83 9.90 -11.79
N THR A 36 25.60 10.33 -10.77
CA THR A 36 26.48 11.48 -10.86
C THR A 36 27.56 11.30 -11.94
N ARG A 37 28.25 10.15 -11.96
CA ARG A 37 29.29 9.86 -12.97
C ARG A 37 28.76 9.82 -14.39
N HIS A 38 27.49 9.48 -14.58
CA HIS A 38 26.86 9.42 -15.89
C HIS A 38 26.03 10.67 -16.23
N ALA A 39 26.17 11.74 -15.43
CA ALA A 39 25.44 13.01 -15.59
C ALA A 39 23.92 12.84 -15.75
N VAL A 40 23.34 11.87 -15.04
CA VAL A 40 21.88 11.69 -14.98
C VAL A 40 21.32 12.64 -13.92
N PRO A 41 20.44 13.58 -14.26
CA PRO A 41 19.81 14.45 -13.26
C PRO A 41 18.92 13.63 -12.33
N PHE A 42 19.10 13.81 -11.02
CA PHE A 42 18.30 13.10 -10.02
C PHE A 42 18.11 13.92 -8.74
N SER A 43 17.06 13.59 -7.99
CA SER A 43 16.86 14.06 -6.62
C SER A 43 16.29 12.95 -5.75
N SER A 44 16.64 12.95 -4.46
CA SER A 44 16.00 12.04 -3.50
C SER A 44 14.62 12.55 -3.19
N ILE A 45 13.62 11.66 -3.30
CA ILE A 45 12.24 11.92 -2.88
C ILE A 45 11.91 10.94 -1.75
N GLY A 46 11.24 11.44 -0.71
CA GLY A 46 10.98 10.68 0.52
C GLY A 46 10.30 9.32 0.26
N GLY A 47 10.19 8.54 1.30
CA GLY A 47 9.51 7.24 1.34
C GLY A 47 9.68 6.65 2.73
N MET A 48 8.60 6.12 3.33
CA MET A 48 8.67 5.56 4.69
C MET A 48 9.50 4.27 4.74
N THR A 49 9.50 3.51 3.66
CA THR A 49 10.03 2.14 3.69
C THR A 49 11.09 1.83 2.64
N ASN A 50 11.14 2.57 1.55
CA ASN A 50 12.07 2.38 0.44
C ASN A 50 12.76 3.70 0.12
N GLN A 51 13.96 3.63 -0.45
CA GLN A 51 14.59 4.83 -0.98
C GLN A 51 14.08 5.09 -2.39
N ASN A 52 13.48 6.26 -2.59
CA ASN A 52 12.98 6.69 -3.88
C ASN A 52 13.85 7.81 -4.44
N ILE A 53 14.19 7.70 -5.71
CA ILE A 53 15.01 8.63 -6.47
C ILE A 53 14.22 9.09 -7.69
N LEU A 54 13.97 10.40 -7.79
CA LEU A 54 13.41 10.99 -9.00
C LEU A 54 14.53 11.12 -10.02
N LEU A 55 14.32 10.57 -11.20
CA LEU A 55 15.22 10.64 -12.35
C LEU A 55 14.59 11.51 -13.43
N ASP A 56 15.40 12.38 -14.05
CA ASP A 56 15.02 13.12 -15.25
C ASP A 56 15.74 12.50 -16.45
N LEU A 57 15.00 11.74 -17.26
CA LEU A 57 15.52 10.98 -18.39
C LEU A 57 14.97 11.52 -19.72
N PRO A 58 15.65 11.31 -20.85
CA PRO A 58 15.07 11.56 -22.15
C PRO A 58 13.75 10.77 -22.28
N GLY A 59 12.63 11.46 -22.40
CA GLY A 59 11.29 10.84 -22.44
C GLY A 59 10.47 10.99 -21.17
N GLY A 60 10.96 11.73 -20.19
CA GLY A 60 10.20 12.12 -18.99
C GLY A 60 10.83 11.71 -17.67
N LYS A 61 10.13 12.04 -16.61
CA LYS A 61 10.60 11.77 -15.26
C LYS A 61 10.13 10.39 -14.77
N PHE A 62 10.97 9.75 -13.98
CA PHE A 62 10.71 8.43 -13.40
C PHE A 62 11.10 8.40 -11.93
N VAL A 63 10.45 7.56 -11.17
CA VAL A 63 10.83 7.24 -9.78
C VAL A 63 11.52 5.88 -9.78
N LEU A 64 12.78 5.84 -9.38
CA LEU A 64 13.54 4.62 -9.11
C LEU A 64 13.40 4.29 -7.62
N ARG A 65 12.74 3.18 -7.30
CA ARG A 65 12.65 2.61 -5.95
C ARG A 65 13.79 1.61 -5.76
N LEU A 66 14.59 1.85 -4.72
CA LEU A 66 15.59 0.92 -4.23
C LEU A 66 15.04 0.26 -2.95
N PRO A 67 14.83 -1.06 -2.94
CA PRO A 67 14.32 -1.74 -1.76
C PRO A 67 15.35 -1.77 -0.65
N HIS A 68 14.91 -1.65 0.58
CA HIS A 68 15.78 -1.85 1.74
C HIS A 68 16.06 -3.36 1.93
N SER A 69 17.34 -3.74 2.06
CA SER A 69 17.78 -5.15 2.07
C SER A 69 17.14 -6.02 3.16
N ALA A 70 16.78 -5.44 4.30
CA ALA A 70 16.15 -6.16 5.42
C ALA A 70 14.68 -6.59 5.15
N ARG A 71 14.04 -6.10 4.09
CA ARG A 71 12.60 -6.29 3.79
C ARG A 71 12.32 -7.27 2.67
N ALA A 72 13.35 -7.72 1.96
CA ALA A 72 13.20 -8.60 0.79
C ALA A 72 12.44 -9.91 1.10
N ALA A 73 12.50 -10.38 2.35
CA ALA A 73 11.89 -11.65 2.77
C ALA A 73 10.36 -11.61 3.00
N LEU A 74 9.76 -10.42 3.12
CA LEU A 74 8.34 -10.28 3.47
C LEU A 74 7.43 -10.10 2.27
N ILE A 75 7.94 -9.52 1.19
CA ILE A 75 7.17 -9.19 -0.01
C ILE A 75 7.53 -10.18 -1.12
N ASP A 76 6.51 -10.86 -1.65
CA ASP A 76 6.67 -11.65 -2.88
C ASP A 76 6.65 -10.69 -4.08
N ARG A 77 7.83 -10.41 -4.61
CA ARG A 77 8.01 -9.49 -5.74
C ARG A 77 7.40 -10.00 -7.05
N GLY A 78 7.19 -11.31 -7.17
CA GLY A 78 6.48 -11.90 -8.31
C GLY A 78 4.98 -11.59 -8.26
N HIS A 79 4.38 -11.65 -7.07
CA HIS A 79 3.01 -11.24 -6.86
C HIS A 79 2.86 -9.72 -7.05
N GLU A 80 3.75 -8.91 -6.45
CA GLU A 80 3.74 -7.45 -6.65
C GLU A 80 3.80 -7.09 -8.13
N ALA A 81 4.72 -7.68 -8.89
CA ALA A 81 4.91 -7.37 -10.31
C ALA A 81 3.64 -7.67 -11.13
N PHE A 82 3.05 -8.85 -10.90
CA PHE A 82 1.83 -9.24 -11.60
C PHE A 82 0.66 -8.33 -11.25
N ASN A 83 0.40 -8.11 -9.98
CA ASN A 83 -0.73 -7.32 -9.50
C ASN A 83 -0.59 -5.85 -9.91
N ASN A 84 0.64 -5.30 -9.87
CA ASN A 84 0.96 -3.95 -10.33
C ASN A 84 0.62 -3.76 -11.82
N ASP A 85 0.95 -4.74 -12.68
CA ASP A 85 0.63 -4.71 -14.12
C ASP A 85 -0.90 -4.82 -14.35
N VAL A 86 -1.58 -5.71 -13.64
CA VAL A 86 -3.05 -5.81 -13.70
C VAL A 86 -3.71 -4.50 -13.30
N ALA A 87 -3.27 -3.88 -12.20
CA ALA A 87 -3.80 -2.59 -11.74
C ALA A 87 -3.52 -1.46 -12.74
N TYR A 88 -2.34 -1.45 -13.39
CA TYR A 88 -2.02 -0.48 -14.45
C TYR A 88 -2.96 -0.63 -15.64
N ARG A 89 -3.16 -1.85 -16.14
CA ARG A 89 -4.11 -2.12 -17.25
C ARG A 89 -5.54 -1.77 -16.91
N ALA A 90 -5.92 -1.85 -15.65
CA ALA A 90 -7.22 -1.40 -15.16
C ALA A 90 -7.33 0.13 -15.02
N GLY A 91 -6.27 0.89 -15.29
CA GLY A 91 -6.23 2.34 -15.15
C GLY A 91 -6.26 2.83 -13.70
N LEU A 92 -5.81 1.98 -12.76
CA LEU A 92 -5.77 2.26 -11.33
C LEU A 92 -4.38 2.64 -10.83
N ASN A 93 -3.34 2.25 -11.57
CA ASN A 93 -1.94 2.47 -11.22
C ASN A 93 -1.23 3.28 -12.31
N VAL A 94 -0.05 3.76 -11.99
CA VAL A 94 0.85 4.43 -12.93
C VAL A 94 1.71 3.41 -13.69
N GLU A 95 2.20 3.80 -14.86
CA GLU A 95 3.09 2.97 -15.68
C GLU A 95 4.34 2.58 -14.87
N THR A 96 4.66 1.29 -14.88
CA THR A 96 5.84 0.72 -14.23
C THR A 96 6.67 -0.04 -15.26
N PRO A 97 7.56 0.65 -16.01
CA PRO A 97 8.37 0.02 -17.05
C PRO A 97 9.23 -1.13 -16.56
N VAL A 98 9.69 -1.05 -15.30
CA VAL A 98 10.52 -2.11 -14.69
C VAL A 98 10.07 -2.38 -13.26
N LEU A 99 9.85 -3.66 -12.96
CA LEU A 99 9.83 -4.20 -11.60
C LEU A 99 10.64 -5.50 -11.62
N ASP A 100 11.85 -5.44 -11.08
CA ASP A 100 12.73 -6.61 -11.03
C ASP A 100 12.37 -7.50 -9.84
N VAL A 101 11.89 -8.69 -10.13
CA VAL A 101 11.39 -9.62 -9.10
C VAL A 101 12.49 -10.21 -8.21
N ARG A 102 13.75 -10.15 -8.62
CA ARG A 102 14.88 -10.69 -7.84
C ARG A 102 15.41 -9.66 -6.85
N SER A 103 15.65 -8.45 -7.34
CA SER A 103 16.22 -7.37 -6.53
C SER A 103 15.16 -6.49 -5.86
N GLY A 104 13.91 -6.46 -6.38
CA GLY A 104 12.87 -5.54 -5.97
C GLY A 104 13.08 -4.10 -6.48
N VAL A 105 14.06 -3.86 -7.33
CA VAL A 105 14.26 -2.56 -8.00
C VAL A 105 13.05 -2.29 -8.89
N LYS A 106 12.45 -1.10 -8.72
CA LYS A 106 11.24 -0.69 -9.45
C LYS A 106 11.46 0.66 -10.07
N LEU A 107 11.11 0.82 -11.34
CA LEU A 107 11.07 2.08 -12.06
C LEU A 107 9.62 2.37 -12.43
N THR A 108 9.12 3.51 -11.98
CA THR A 108 7.73 3.94 -12.18
C THR A 108 7.73 5.31 -12.84
N ARG A 109 6.82 5.56 -13.78
CA ARG A 109 6.66 6.88 -14.36
C ARG A 109 6.24 7.88 -13.28
N TYR A 110 6.94 9.01 -13.23
CA TYR A 110 6.57 10.10 -12.33
C TYR A 110 5.36 10.86 -12.91
N LEU A 111 4.34 11.05 -12.10
CA LEU A 111 3.18 11.86 -12.46
C LEU A 111 3.44 13.32 -12.09
N GLU A 112 3.71 14.15 -13.09
CA GLU A 112 3.88 15.59 -12.85
C GLU A 112 2.59 16.22 -12.32
N ASN A 113 2.73 17.12 -11.37
CA ASN A 113 1.61 17.80 -10.69
C ASN A 113 0.65 16.86 -9.95
N ALA A 114 1.04 15.61 -9.70
CA ALA A 114 0.35 14.74 -8.77
C ALA A 114 0.87 14.93 -7.34
N ALA A 115 -0.02 14.79 -6.37
CA ALA A 115 0.33 14.82 -4.95
C ALA A 115 -0.43 13.73 -4.20
N PRO A 116 0.16 13.16 -3.14
CA PRO A 116 -0.56 12.31 -2.20
C PRO A 116 -1.76 13.05 -1.60
N LEU A 117 -2.84 12.32 -1.31
CA LEU A 117 -3.99 12.90 -0.63
C LEU A 117 -3.60 13.37 0.77
N ASN A 118 -4.13 14.52 1.15
CA ASN A 118 -3.99 15.08 2.49
C ASN A 118 -5.30 15.01 3.28
N GLN A 119 -5.25 15.40 4.56
CA GLN A 119 -6.40 15.35 5.48
C GLN A 119 -7.62 16.17 5.00
N THR A 120 -7.39 17.30 4.34
CA THR A 120 -8.48 18.13 3.79
C THR A 120 -9.16 17.42 2.60
N GLN A 121 -8.37 16.81 1.73
CA GLN A 121 -8.88 16.07 0.57
C GLN A 121 -9.62 14.79 0.98
N LEU A 122 -9.23 14.14 2.07
CA LEU A 122 -9.93 12.98 2.64
C LEU A 122 -11.27 13.33 3.31
N GLN A 123 -11.63 14.60 3.35
CA GLN A 123 -12.94 15.08 3.80
C GLN A 123 -13.70 15.79 2.66
N ASP A 124 -13.08 15.93 1.50
CA ASP A 124 -13.69 16.55 0.33
C ASP A 124 -14.56 15.54 -0.45
N GLY A 125 -15.82 15.86 -0.64
CA GLY A 125 -16.78 14.96 -1.28
C GLY A 125 -16.42 14.57 -2.73
N ARG A 126 -15.64 15.39 -3.46
CA ARG A 126 -15.14 15.02 -4.79
C ARG A 126 -14.05 13.95 -4.68
N CYS A 127 -13.08 14.16 -3.78
CA CYS A 127 -12.01 13.18 -3.55
C CYS A 127 -12.58 11.86 -3.04
N LEU A 128 -13.56 11.88 -2.13
CA LEU A 128 -14.23 10.66 -1.64
C LEU A 128 -14.92 9.89 -2.77
N ARG A 129 -15.57 10.58 -3.71
CA ARG A 129 -16.16 9.93 -4.90
C ARG A 129 -15.11 9.34 -5.83
N LEU A 130 -13.95 9.97 -6.00
CA LEU A 130 -12.83 9.41 -6.78
C LEU A 130 -12.28 8.14 -6.12
N ILE A 131 -12.04 8.17 -4.81
CA ILE A 131 -11.61 7.00 -4.05
C ILE A 131 -12.62 5.85 -4.20
N ALA A 132 -13.89 6.12 -3.93
CA ALA A 132 -14.97 5.13 -4.05
C ALA A 132 -15.07 4.57 -5.49
N GLY A 133 -14.95 5.43 -6.51
CA GLY A 133 -14.98 5.04 -7.91
C GLY A 133 -13.83 4.09 -8.29
N ASN A 134 -12.62 4.40 -7.83
CA ASN A 134 -11.45 3.55 -8.06
C ASN A 134 -11.54 2.23 -7.30
N LEU A 135 -12.02 2.25 -6.04
CA LEU A 135 -12.25 1.03 -5.26
C LEU A 135 -13.30 0.13 -5.91
N ARG A 136 -14.41 0.68 -6.42
CA ARG A 136 -15.39 -0.10 -7.18
C ARG A 136 -14.80 -0.72 -8.44
N ARG A 137 -13.95 0.02 -9.17
CA ARG A 137 -13.25 -0.50 -10.36
C ARG A 137 -12.29 -1.63 -9.99
N LEU A 138 -11.58 -1.50 -8.86
CA LEU A 138 -10.68 -2.53 -8.35
C LEU A 138 -11.45 -3.79 -7.94
N HIS A 139 -12.41 -3.64 -7.05
CA HIS A 139 -13.12 -4.75 -6.43
C HIS A 139 -14.12 -5.44 -7.37
N GLY A 140 -14.73 -4.68 -8.30
CA GLY A 140 -15.70 -5.19 -9.28
C GLY A 140 -15.06 -5.53 -10.63
N GLY A 141 -13.74 -5.40 -10.79
CA GLY A 141 -13.06 -5.67 -12.06
C GLY A 141 -13.10 -7.15 -12.43
N ASN A 142 -13.19 -7.42 -13.75
CA ASN A 142 -13.12 -8.79 -14.27
C ASN A 142 -11.64 -9.26 -14.39
N PHE A 143 -10.92 -9.21 -13.29
CA PHE A 143 -9.55 -9.70 -13.17
C PHE A 143 -9.31 -10.24 -11.75
N ALA A 144 -8.24 -10.98 -11.56
CA ALA A 144 -7.85 -11.52 -10.26
C ALA A 144 -6.36 -11.30 -10.00
N PHE A 145 -6.00 -11.12 -8.74
CA PHE A 145 -4.61 -11.14 -8.30
C PHE A 145 -4.13 -12.56 -8.03
N ARG A 146 -2.81 -12.78 -8.12
CA ARG A 146 -2.24 -14.14 -8.02
C ARG A 146 -2.27 -14.74 -6.62
N ASN A 147 -2.28 -13.88 -5.62
CA ASN A 147 -2.19 -14.26 -4.20
C ASN A 147 -3.43 -13.83 -3.44
N THR A 148 -3.58 -14.40 -2.27
CA THR A 148 -4.50 -13.89 -1.25
C THR A 148 -3.71 -13.11 -0.22
N PHE A 149 -4.31 -12.03 0.31
CA PHE A 149 -3.86 -11.36 1.50
C PHE A 149 -4.79 -11.72 2.66
N ASN A 150 -4.20 -12.00 3.82
CA ASN A 150 -4.96 -12.28 5.04
C ASN A 150 -4.23 -11.68 6.25
N ALA A 151 -4.93 -10.87 7.02
CA ALA A 151 -4.34 -10.16 8.17
C ALA A 151 -3.76 -11.12 9.22
N PHE A 152 -4.35 -12.29 9.40
CA PHE A 152 -3.89 -13.29 10.39
C PHE A 152 -2.60 -13.98 9.94
N ASP A 153 -2.47 -14.28 8.66
CA ASP A 153 -1.24 -14.85 8.11
C ASP A 153 -0.11 -13.81 8.08
N ALA A 154 -0.43 -12.55 7.77
CA ALA A 154 0.49 -11.43 7.88
C ALA A 154 0.94 -11.23 9.33
N PHE A 155 0.00 -11.28 10.29
CA PHE A 155 0.31 -11.21 11.72
C PHE A 155 1.28 -12.32 12.14
N ARG A 156 1.01 -13.60 11.81
CA ARG A 156 1.91 -14.71 12.13
C ARG A 156 3.31 -14.46 11.59
N ARG A 157 3.41 -13.97 10.36
CA ARG A 157 4.68 -13.65 9.70
C ARG A 157 5.42 -12.54 10.43
N TYR A 158 4.77 -11.41 10.74
CA TYR A 158 5.40 -10.32 11.48
C TYR A 158 5.79 -10.74 12.90
N PHE A 159 4.92 -11.47 13.59
CA PHE A 159 5.20 -11.94 14.94
C PHE A 159 6.41 -12.90 15.00
N SER A 160 6.64 -13.67 13.94
CA SER A 160 7.83 -14.53 13.83
C SER A 160 9.13 -13.74 13.65
N LEU A 161 9.07 -12.49 13.22
CA LEU A 161 10.23 -11.62 13.02
C LEU A 161 10.65 -10.88 14.29
N LEU A 162 9.75 -10.72 15.27
CA LEU A 162 10.11 -10.12 16.55
C LEU A 162 11.15 -10.98 17.25
N GLN A 163 12.27 -10.37 17.62
CA GLN A 163 13.30 -10.97 18.47
C GLN A 163 12.83 -10.96 19.93
N ASP A 164 12.30 -9.82 20.38
CA ASP A 164 11.66 -9.68 21.69
C ASP A 164 10.13 -9.61 21.54
N LYS A 165 9.47 -10.75 21.78
CA LYS A 165 8.01 -10.82 21.73
C LYS A 165 7.31 -10.04 22.83
N ASP A 166 8.01 -9.72 23.90
CA ASP A 166 7.47 -8.91 25.01
C ASP A 166 7.18 -7.48 24.56
N LEU A 167 7.84 -6.97 23.53
CA LEU A 167 7.49 -5.68 22.89
C LEU A 167 6.03 -5.62 22.41
N PHE A 168 5.48 -6.76 22.04
CA PHE A 168 4.07 -6.86 21.67
C PHE A 168 3.22 -7.34 22.84
N LEU A 169 3.59 -8.47 23.48
CA LEU A 169 2.74 -9.15 24.48
C LEU A 169 2.55 -8.34 25.76
N LYS A 170 3.52 -7.50 26.13
CA LYS A 170 3.50 -6.67 27.36
C LYS A 170 3.30 -5.19 27.08
N ALA A 171 2.90 -4.81 25.85
CA ALA A 171 2.68 -3.42 25.50
C ALA A 171 1.55 -2.77 26.33
N ASP A 172 0.58 -3.56 26.78
CA ASP A 172 -0.52 -3.13 27.65
C ASP A 172 -1.04 -4.36 28.44
N ALA A 173 -1.57 -4.16 29.64
CA ALA A 173 -2.13 -5.24 30.46
C ALA A 173 -3.35 -5.95 29.85
N ARG A 174 -3.95 -5.38 28.81
CA ARG A 174 -5.11 -5.92 28.09
C ARG A 174 -4.75 -6.73 26.84
N MET A 175 -3.45 -6.93 26.54
CA MET A 175 -3.00 -7.58 25.29
C MET A 175 -3.55 -9.00 25.13
N ASP A 176 -3.67 -9.78 26.19
CA ASP A 176 -4.22 -11.14 26.11
C ASP A 176 -5.67 -11.11 25.58
N ARG A 177 -6.50 -10.20 26.09
CA ARG A 177 -7.89 -10.03 25.64
C ARG A 177 -7.96 -9.55 24.19
N LEU A 178 -7.05 -8.66 23.80
CA LEU A 178 -6.95 -8.17 22.42
C LEU A 178 -6.57 -9.32 21.47
N ALA A 179 -5.60 -10.14 21.84
CA ALA A 179 -5.18 -11.31 21.09
C ALA A 179 -6.32 -12.33 20.95
N ASP A 180 -7.03 -12.65 22.03
CA ASP A 180 -8.19 -13.53 22.00
C ASP A 180 -9.29 -13.01 21.07
N ALA A 181 -9.58 -11.70 21.11
CA ALA A 181 -10.55 -11.08 20.22
C ALA A 181 -10.10 -11.20 18.76
N PHE A 182 -8.82 -10.93 18.47
CA PHE A 182 -8.25 -11.03 17.14
C PHE A 182 -8.39 -12.45 16.57
N TRP A 183 -7.93 -13.46 17.30
CA TRP A 183 -7.92 -14.85 16.80
C TRP A 183 -9.32 -15.45 16.62
N ARG A 184 -10.31 -15.03 17.41
CA ARG A 184 -11.70 -15.46 17.21
C ARG A 184 -12.28 -15.03 15.86
N LEU A 185 -11.81 -13.94 15.28
CA LEU A 185 -12.29 -13.43 14.01
C LEU A 185 -11.72 -14.17 12.78
N GLU A 186 -10.62 -14.91 12.94
CA GLU A 186 -9.97 -15.58 11.82
C GLU A 186 -10.94 -16.49 11.03
N GLY A 187 -11.70 -17.31 11.75
CA GLY A 187 -12.66 -18.23 11.11
C GLY A 187 -13.80 -17.54 10.35
N VAL A 188 -14.16 -16.31 10.75
CA VAL A 188 -15.13 -15.46 10.05
C VAL A 188 -14.50 -14.86 8.81
N CYS A 189 -13.35 -14.20 8.96
CA CYS A 189 -12.68 -13.50 7.87
C CYS A 189 -12.27 -14.44 6.72
N ARG A 190 -11.86 -15.68 7.01
CA ARG A 190 -11.49 -16.66 5.98
C ARG A 190 -12.65 -17.13 5.10
N LYS A 191 -13.88 -16.85 5.47
CA LYS A 191 -15.09 -17.25 4.72
C LYS A 191 -15.69 -16.11 3.88
N LEU A 192 -15.12 -14.90 4.00
CA LEU A 192 -15.63 -13.73 3.29
C LEU A 192 -15.30 -13.81 1.79
N PRO A 193 -16.14 -13.22 0.93
CA PRO A 193 -15.88 -13.16 -0.50
C PRO A 193 -14.59 -12.40 -0.79
N LEU A 194 -13.76 -12.94 -1.68
CA LEU A 194 -12.49 -12.34 -2.04
C LEU A 194 -12.61 -11.58 -3.37
N ARG A 195 -12.06 -10.38 -3.40
CA ARG A 195 -11.91 -9.52 -4.57
C ARG A 195 -10.47 -9.01 -4.65
N PRO A 196 -10.02 -8.51 -5.81
CA PRO A 196 -8.74 -7.81 -5.88
C PRO A 196 -8.74 -6.60 -4.95
N CYS A 197 -7.77 -6.52 -4.03
CA CYS A 197 -7.62 -5.44 -3.06
C CYS A 197 -6.18 -4.93 -3.05
N HIS A 198 -6.04 -3.66 -2.72
CA HIS A 198 -4.72 -3.03 -2.54
C HIS A 198 -4.08 -3.44 -1.21
N ASN A 199 -4.89 -3.51 -0.15
CA ASN A 199 -4.54 -3.87 1.23
C ASN A 199 -3.63 -2.88 2.00
N ASP A 200 -3.19 -1.80 1.36
CA ASP A 200 -2.32 -0.79 1.98
C ASP A 200 -2.64 0.63 1.46
N LEU A 201 -3.92 1.03 1.54
CA LEU A 201 -4.37 2.34 1.09
C LEU A 201 -4.17 3.41 2.16
N VAL A 202 -2.90 3.74 2.39
CA VAL A 202 -2.51 4.94 3.13
C VAL A 202 -2.64 6.19 2.22
N PRO A 203 -2.82 7.41 2.78
CA PRO A 203 -2.93 8.63 1.97
C PRO A 203 -1.78 8.82 0.97
N GLU A 204 -0.56 8.44 1.36
CA GLU A 204 0.67 8.51 0.56
C GLU A 204 0.62 7.63 -0.69
N ASN A 205 -0.20 6.56 -0.68
CA ASN A 205 -0.38 5.64 -1.79
C ASN A 205 -1.53 6.05 -2.72
N MET A 206 -2.19 7.18 -2.48
CA MET A 206 -3.29 7.72 -3.27
C MET A 206 -2.89 9.04 -3.91
N LEU A 207 -2.48 9.02 -5.19
CA LEU A 207 -1.99 10.20 -5.91
C LEU A 207 -3.12 10.88 -6.69
N LEU A 208 -3.42 12.12 -6.33
CA LEU A 208 -4.37 12.96 -7.08
C LEU A 208 -3.63 13.78 -8.13
N GLN A 209 -4.06 13.68 -9.39
CA GLN A 209 -3.58 14.47 -10.52
C GLN A 209 -4.77 15.05 -11.30
N GLY A 210 -5.05 16.33 -11.16
CA GLY A 210 -6.22 16.96 -11.78
C GLY A 210 -7.52 16.28 -11.41
N GLU A 211 -8.19 15.64 -12.35
CA GLU A 211 -9.43 14.88 -12.16
C GLU A 211 -9.17 13.37 -11.93
N GLY A 212 -7.93 12.92 -12.04
CA GLY A 212 -7.54 11.51 -11.88
C GLY A 212 -7.04 11.19 -10.49
N LEU A 213 -7.31 9.98 -10.03
CA LEU A 213 -6.75 9.40 -8.82
C LEU A 213 -6.08 8.08 -9.18
N PHE A 214 -4.86 7.88 -8.69
CA PHE A 214 -4.07 6.67 -8.93
C PHE A 214 -3.66 6.06 -7.59
N PHE A 215 -3.67 4.73 -7.51
CA PHE A 215 -3.13 3.98 -6.40
C PHE A 215 -1.73 3.50 -6.75
N ILE A 216 -0.78 3.67 -5.85
CA ILE A 216 0.61 3.23 -6.02
C ILE A 216 1.02 2.29 -4.88
N ASP A 217 2.15 1.64 -5.03
CA ASP A 217 2.75 0.72 -4.04
C ASP A 217 1.92 -0.53 -3.73
N TRP A 218 1.77 -1.37 -4.73
CA TRP A 218 0.96 -2.60 -4.74
C TRP A 218 1.65 -3.80 -4.05
N GLU A 219 2.60 -3.59 -3.16
CA GLU A 219 3.41 -4.66 -2.58
C GLU A 219 2.62 -5.59 -1.63
N TYR A 220 1.53 -5.10 -1.03
CA TYR A 220 0.60 -5.88 -0.20
C TYR A 220 -0.64 -6.36 -0.96
N SER A 221 -0.79 -6.01 -2.24
CA SER A 221 -1.98 -6.35 -3.01
C SER A 221 -2.21 -7.85 -3.09
N GLY A 222 -3.48 -8.23 -3.14
CA GLY A 222 -3.91 -9.61 -3.18
C GLY A 222 -5.42 -9.72 -3.12
N MET A 223 -5.94 -10.93 -3.30
CA MET A 223 -7.35 -11.20 -3.12
C MET A 223 -7.70 -11.11 -1.64
N ASN A 224 -8.70 -10.29 -1.28
CA ASN A 224 -9.15 -10.07 0.09
C ASN A 224 -10.62 -9.62 0.09
N ASP A 225 -11.20 -9.42 1.27
CA ASP A 225 -12.49 -8.74 1.42
C ASP A 225 -12.35 -7.25 1.04
N PRO A 226 -13.18 -6.73 0.10
CA PRO A 226 -13.18 -5.32 -0.30
C PRO A 226 -13.25 -4.31 0.85
N LEU A 227 -13.95 -4.66 1.93
CA LEU A 227 -14.08 -3.78 3.08
C LEU A 227 -12.75 -3.58 3.84
N PHE A 228 -11.74 -4.41 3.56
CA PHE A 228 -10.40 -4.19 4.08
C PHE A 228 -9.77 -2.91 3.51
N ASP A 229 -9.94 -2.64 2.21
CA ASP A 229 -9.44 -1.40 1.60
C ASP A 229 -10.18 -0.16 2.11
N LEU A 230 -11.51 -0.24 2.27
CA LEU A 230 -12.29 0.84 2.87
C LEU A 230 -11.86 1.13 4.32
N ALA A 231 -11.62 0.05 5.10
CA ALA A 231 -11.09 0.17 6.45
C ALA A 231 -9.71 0.84 6.47
N ALA A 232 -8.83 0.52 5.50
CA ALA A 232 -7.52 1.14 5.37
C ALA A 232 -7.62 2.65 5.13
N VAL A 233 -8.44 3.07 4.16
CA VAL A 233 -8.65 4.50 3.86
C VAL A 233 -9.16 5.26 5.10
N ILE A 234 -10.11 4.67 5.84
CA ILE A 234 -10.70 5.30 7.03
C ILE A 234 -9.66 5.42 8.16
N GLU A 235 -8.96 4.33 8.49
CA GLU A 235 -8.02 4.28 9.61
C GLU A 235 -6.75 5.09 9.34
N GLU A 236 -6.13 4.91 8.17
CA GLU A 236 -4.92 5.62 7.79
C GLU A 236 -5.20 7.10 7.52
N GLY A 237 -6.33 7.38 6.89
CA GLY A 237 -6.81 8.73 6.67
C GLY A 237 -7.29 9.44 7.93
N ARG A 238 -7.42 8.76 9.07
CA ARG A 238 -8.01 9.31 10.31
C ARG A 238 -9.31 10.06 10.02
N MET A 239 -10.16 9.41 9.23
CA MET A 239 -11.35 10.09 8.73
C MET A 239 -12.36 10.33 9.85
N PRO A 240 -12.93 11.55 9.95
CA PRO A 240 -14.13 11.77 10.77
C PRO A 240 -15.27 10.86 10.32
N SER A 241 -16.21 10.54 11.22
CA SER A 241 -17.35 9.67 10.94
C SER A 241 -18.15 10.13 9.71
N GLU A 242 -18.40 11.42 9.59
CA GLU A 242 -19.17 12.00 8.47
C GLU A 242 -18.46 11.77 7.11
N ALA A 243 -17.13 11.88 7.07
CA ALA A 243 -16.37 11.62 5.85
C ALA A 243 -16.32 10.12 5.55
N ALA A 244 -16.19 9.28 6.58
CA ALA A 244 -16.26 7.83 6.41
C ALA A 244 -17.64 7.39 5.87
N ASP A 245 -18.73 7.93 6.40
CA ASP A 245 -20.08 7.65 5.92
C ASP A 245 -20.25 8.09 4.46
N CYS A 246 -19.79 9.29 4.09
CA CYS A 246 -19.80 9.76 2.70
C CYS A 246 -19.00 8.83 1.76
N LEU A 247 -17.83 8.33 2.19
CA LEU A 247 -17.05 7.36 1.41
C LEU A 247 -17.83 6.07 1.20
N LEU A 248 -18.43 5.52 2.26
CA LEU A 248 -19.21 4.29 2.22
C LEU A 248 -20.45 4.44 1.33
N GLU A 249 -21.20 5.53 1.49
CA GLU A 249 -22.33 5.86 0.63
C GLU A 249 -21.91 5.94 -0.84
N ALA A 250 -20.84 6.66 -1.15
CA ALA A 250 -20.31 6.77 -2.50
C ALA A 250 -19.85 5.42 -3.06
N TYR A 251 -19.29 4.53 -2.22
CA TYR A 251 -18.85 3.21 -2.63
C TYR A 251 -20.05 2.29 -2.93
N PHE A 252 -21.06 2.24 -2.07
CA PHE A 252 -22.22 1.36 -2.24
C PHE A 252 -23.26 1.88 -3.25
N ALA A 253 -23.35 3.20 -3.47
CA ALA A 253 -24.26 3.79 -4.47
C ALA A 253 -24.03 3.26 -5.91
N GLY A 254 -22.82 2.77 -6.21
CA GLY A 254 -22.47 2.20 -7.52
C GLY A 254 -22.85 0.73 -7.73
N GLY A 255 -23.64 0.12 -6.86
CA GLY A 255 -24.03 -1.29 -6.96
C GLY A 255 -22.95 -2.28 -6.52
N ALA A 256 -21.89 -1.82 -5.84
CA ALA A 256 -20.78 -2.65 -5.33
C ALA A 256 -21.17 -3.54 -4.14
N SER A 257 -22.47 -3.64 -3.83
CA SER A 257 -22.92 -4.33 -2.62
C SER A 257 -22.87 -5.87 -2.72
N ASP A 258 -22.71 -6.45 -3.92
CA ASP A 258 -22.76 -7.93 -4.13
C ASP A 258 -23.82 -8.63 -3.26
N GLY A 259 -24.93 -7.94 -2.96
CA GLY A 259 -25.99 -8.44 -2.07
C GLY A 259 -25.68 -8.31 -0.56
N ILE A 260 -24.62 -7.59 -0.17
CA ILE A 260 -24.28 -7.38 1.24
C ILE A 260 -25.28 -6.42 1.88
N SER A 261 -25.89 -6.83 3.00
CA SER A 261 -26.75 -5.93 3.77
C SER A 261 -25.94 -4.80 4.41
N ALA A 262 -26.53 -3.62 4.64
CA ALA A 262 -25.87 -2.52 5.33
C ALA A 262 -25.33 -2.93 6.72
N ARG A 263 -26.06 -3.81 7.43
CA ARG A 263 -25.66 -4.35 8.73
C ARG A 263 -24.40 -5.21 8.61
N ASP A 264 -24.35 -6.12 7.61
CA ASP A 264 -23.20 -6.99 7.40
C ASP A 264 -21.98 -6.18 6.95
N ALA A 265 -22.18 -5.17 6.12
CA ALA A 265 -21.12 -4.26 5.71
C ALA A 265 -20.53 -3.52 6.92
N ALA A 266 -21.35 -2.97 7.80
CA ALA A 266 -20.91 -2.29 9.02
C ALA A 266 -20.14 -3.23 9.96
N ALA A 267 -20.65 -4.45 10.17
CA ALA A 267 -19.99 -5.45 10.99
C ALA A 267 -18.62 -5.86 10.41
N ARG A 268 -18.54 -6.15 9.12
CA ARG A 268 -17.28 -6.49 8.43
C ARG A 268 -16.29 -5.35 8.44
N LEU A 269 -16.75 -4.11 8.23
CA LEU A 269 -15.89 -2.92 8.31
C LEU A 269 -15.27 -2.78 9.70
N THR A 270 -16.07 -2.93 10.76
CA THR A 270 -15.58 -2.88 12.15
C THR A 270 -14.52 -3.97 12.40
N ILE A 271 -14.77 -5.20 11.93
CA ILE A 271 -13.81 -6.31 12.02
C ILE A 271 -12.50 -5.94 11.32
N HIS A 272 -12.56 -5.44 10.08
CA HIS A 272 -11.34 -5.11 9.33
C HIS A 272 -10.59 -3.92 9.91
N ARG A 273 -11.27 -2.89 10.39
CA ARG A 273 -10.65 -1.79 11.13
C ARG A 273 -9.91 -2.31 12.37
N PHE A 274 -10.53 -3.18 13.14
CA PHE A 274 -9.90 -3.81 14.30
C PHE A 274 -8.67 -4.63 13.90
N CYS A 275 -8.81 -5.54 12.93
CA CYS A 275 -7.71 -6.41 12.48
C CYS A 275 -6.52 -5.62 11.95
N GLN A 276 -6.76 -4.53 11.21
CA GLN A 276 -5.69 -3.66 10.72
C GLN A 276 -4.97 -2.94 11.85
N ASN A 277 -5.70 -2.43 12.84
CA ASN A 277 -5.06 -1.76 13.97
C ASN A 277 -4.15 -2.70 14.76
N VAL A 278 -4.57 -3.96 14.96
CA VAL A 278 -3.71 -4.99 15.59
C VAL A 278 -2.51 -5.32 14.71
N LEU A 279 -2.72 -5.53 13.41
CA LEU A 279 -1.66 -5.91 12.47
C LEU A 279 -0.60 -4.81 12.33
N TRP A 280 -1.02 -3.57 12.10
CA TRP A 280 -0.09 -2.46 11.92
C TRP A 280 0.57 -2.00 13.21
N PHE A 281 -0.05 -2.22 14.38
CA PHE A 281 0.64 -2.12 15.66
C PHE A 281 1.82 -3.10 15.73
N LEU A 282 1.58 -4.38 15.43
CA LEU A 282 2.63 -5.39 15.42
C LEU A 282 3.74 -5.06 14.40
N TRP A 283 3.37 -4.66 13.19
CA TRP A 283 4.32 -4.23 12.16
C TRP A 283 5.23 -3.12 12.67
N THR A 284 4.66 -2.13 13.37
CA THR A 284 5.44 -1.04 13.94
C THR A 284 6.44 -1.54 14.99
N LYS A 285 6.04 -2.50 15.84
CA LYS A 285 6.96 -3.09 16.82
C LYS A 285 8.14 -3.81 16.16
N VAL A 286 7.89 -4.52 15.05
CA VAL A 286 8.98 -5.12 14.26
C VAL A 286 9.91 -4.04 13.70
N LYS A 287 9.37 -2.90 13.31
CA LYS A 287 10.15 -1.78 12.77
C LYS A 287 10.96 -1.04 13.84
N GLU A 288 10.38 -0.83 15.01
CA GLU A 288 11.06 -0.25 16.16
C GLU A 288 12.28 -1.10 16.59
N GLU A 289 12.18 -2.44 16.59
CA GLU A 289 13.33 -3.32 16.80
C GLU A 289 14.45 -3.14 15.75
N GLN A 290 14.09 -2.72 14.53
CA GLN A 290 15.04 -2.44 13.46
C GLN A 290 15.63 -1.03 13.54
N GLY A 291 15.26 -0.26 14.58
CA GLY A 291 15.73 1.11 14.80
C GLY A 291 14.98 2.17 13.98
N GLU A 292 13.81 1.83 13.43
CA GLU A 292 12.95 2.79 12.73
C GLU A 292 12.00 3.46 13.76
N ASP A 293 11.75 4.77 13.61
CA ASP A 293 10.84 5.53 14.46
C ASP A 293 9.65 6.06 13.64
N PHE A 294 8.45 5.67 14.04
CA PHE A 294 7.18 6.11 13.45
C PHE A 294 6.39 7.06 14.39
N GLY A 295 7.06 7.62 15.40
CA GLY A 295 6.43 8.51 16.38
C GLY A 295 5.28 7.82 17.12
N GLY A 296 4.14 8.52 17.23
CA GLY A 296 2.95 8.01 17.92
C GLY A 296 2.12 6.97 17.15
N TYR A 297 2.60 6.43 16.01
CA TYR A 297 1.80 5.52 15.17
C TYR A 297 1.40 4.24 15.92
N ALA A 298 2.35 3.55 16.58
CA ALA A 298 2.07 2.33 17.36
C ALA A 298 1.04 2.58 18.45
N ALA A 299 1.20 3.65 19.24
CA ALA A 299 0.29 3.99 20.33
C ALA A 299 -1.13 4.26 19.82
N ARG A 300 -1.25 4.99 18.72
CA ARG A 300 -2.54 5.26 18.06
C ARG A 300 -3.23 3.99 17.59
N ARG A 301 -2.47 3.08 16.93
CA ARG A 301 -3.01 1.81 16.45
C ARG A 301 -3.50 0.93 17.59
N LEU A 302 -2.74 0.85 18.67
CA LEU A 302 -3.11 0.07 19.85
C LEU A 302 -4.37 0.64 20.54
N ALA A 303 -4.45 1.97 20.69
CA ALA A 303 -5.63 2.65 21.25
C ALA A 303 -6.89 2.35 20.41
N ALA A 304 -6.82 2.54 19.10
CA ALA A 304 -7.93 2.24 18.19
C ALA A 304 -8.32 0.75 18.22
N ALA A 305 -7.35 -0.18 18.33
CA ALA A 305 -7.65 -1.60 18.48
C ALA A 305 -8.45 -1.88 19.75
N PHE A 306 -8.13 -1.26 20.88
CA PHE A 306 -8.90 -1.42 22.12
C PHE A 306 -10.31 -0.83 22.00
N GLU A 307 -10.47 0.36 21.43
CA GLU A 307 -11.78 0.99 21.21
C GLU A 307 -12.66 0.10 20.34
N LEU A 308 -12.14 -0.39 19.21
CA LEU A 308 -12.87 -1.25 18.29
C LEU A 308 -13.18 -2.62 18.89
N SER A 309 -12.30 -3.16 19.75
CA SER A 309 -12.54 -4.45 20.41
C SER A 309 -13.79 -4.45 21.28
N ALA A 310 -14.21 -3.29 21.82
CA ALA A 310 -15.40 -3.14 22.64
C ALA A 310 -16.72 -3.17 21.86
N VAL A 311 -16.66 -2.98 20.53
CA VAL A 311 -17.83 -2.87 19.63
C VAL A 311 -17.82 -3.94 18.53
N LEU A 312 -16.98 -4.95 18.67
CA LEU A 312 -16.96 -6.10 17.74
C LEU A 312 -18.31 -6.83 17.77
N PRO A 313 -18.80 -7.28 16.61
CA PRO A 313 -20.08 -8.00 16.50
C PRO A 313 -20.06 -9.37 17.16
#